data_2083e34e440d8d07ca9da4ddd752ec46
#
_entry.id   2083e34e440d8d07ca9da4ddd752ec46
#
_cell.length_a   1.000
_cell.length_b   1.000
_cell.length_c   1.000
_cell.angle_alpha   90.00
_cell.angle_beta   90.00
_cell.angle_gamma   90.00
#
_symmetry.space_group_name_H-M   'P 1'
#
loop_
_entity.id
_entity.type
_entity.pdbx_description
1 polymer ?
#
loop_
_entity_poly.entity_id
_entity_poly.type
_entity_poly.pdbx_seq_one_letter_code
_entity_poly.pdbx_strand_id
1 'polypeptide(L)'
;MSTKPFRALAAAASAAGIFTYARYRRELRLLSESVDAGGTIAETSAGPIEYAETGDGEPMLVIHGAGGGYDQGLMIASDFGKDYRVIAPSRFGYLKTPAPEDYSPAAQADAHTALLSFLGIGRAIVVAASAGAPSAIELALRHPQRVSALILLVPRTYHPKQSIGADESVPSQVVLRIVEGSADFLFWLAMRVSRAWVVRFLGVPPEVERKASEQERERVSQLMKSVLPLSARVHGIELDGLTTISEWPLERIAVPTLIISAEDDLYKTLPGARFTAHHIAGAELHVLPHGGHLMVQQTATVSKLIKRFLAARKPKPASRKSAEIELVNA
;
A
#
# COMPACT_ATOMS: atom_id res chain seq x y z
N MET A 1 -48.78 -12.10 32.70
CA MET A 1 -48.07 -12.18 31.38
C MET A 1 -46.86 -13.07 31.52
N SER A 2 -46.71 -14.09 30.69
CA SER A 2 -45.64 -15.08 30.81
C SER A 2 -44.26 -14.46 30.42
N THR A 3 -43.28 -14.49 31.32
CA THR A 3 -41.90 -14.02 31.10
C THR A 3 -41.07 -15.05 30.32
N LYS A 4 -41.61 -16.21 30.00
CA LYS A 4 -40.93 -17.32 29.31
C LYS A 4 -40.40 -16.97 27.91
N PRO A 5 -41.18 -16.29 27.01
CA PRO A 5 -40.68 -15.95 25.67
C PRO A 5 -39.56 -14.93 25.70
N PHE A 6 -39.59 -13.98 26.62
CA PHE A 6 -38.55 -12.96 26.80
C PHE A 6 -37.21 -13.59 27.26
N ARG A 7 -37.27 -14.53 28.21
CA ARG A 7 -36.08 -15.25 28.69
C ARG A 7 -35.47 -16.13 27.59
N ALA A 8 -36.27 -16.79 26.77
CA ALA A 8 -35.80 -17.58 25.63
C ALA A 8 -35.13 -16.70 24.57
N LEU A 9 -35.71 -15.52 24.26
CA LEU A 9 -35.12 -14.57 23.33
C LEU A 9 -33.80 -13.99 23.84
N ALA A 10 -33.75 -13.64 25.13
CA ALA A 10 -32.53 -13.15 25.77
C ALA A 10 -31.41 -14.22 25.78
N ALA A 11 -31.74 -15.46 26.05
CA ALA A 11 -30.80 -16.59 26.03
C ALA A 11 -30.27 -16.85 24.60
N ALA A 12 -31.15 -16.81 23.58
CA ALA A 12 -30.77 -16.94 22.18
C ALA A 12 -29.86 -15.79 21.72
N ALA A 13 -30.18 -14.54 22.08
CA ALA A 13 -29.34 -13.38 21.78
C ALA A 13 -27.96 -13.47 22.45
N SER A 14 -27.91 -13.90 23.72
CA SER A 14 -26.65 -14.13 24.44
C SER A 14 -25.80 -15.22 23.78
N ALA A 15 -26.42 -16.35 23.41
CA ALA A 15 -25.72 -17.45 22.70
C ALA A 15 -25.18 -17.00 21.34
N ALA A 16 -25.97 -16.24 20.56
CA ALA A 16 -25.54 -15.65 19.30
C ALA A 16 -24.36 -14.68 19.48
N GLY A 17 -24.39 -13.85 20.53
CA GLY A 17 -23.30 -12.92 20.88
C GLY A 17 -22.02 -13.68 21.25
N ILE A 18 -22.11 -14.70 22.08
CA ILE A 18 -20.96 -15.55 22.47
C ILE A 18 -20.38 -16.25 21.25
N PHE A 19 -21.22 -16.84 20.39
CA PHE A 19 -20.76 -17.50 19.16
C PHE A 19 -20.06 -16.52 18.20
N THR A 20 -20.63 -15.34 18.00
CA THR A 20 -20.06 -14.28 17.15
C THR A 20 -18.69 -13.82 17.69
N TYR A 21 -18.57 -13.63 19.00
CA TYR A 21 -17.31 -13.23 19.63
C TYR A 21 -16.26 -14.35 19.58
N ALA A 22 -16.65 -15.61 19.80
CA ALA A 22 -15.75 -16.76 19.69
C ALA A 22 -15.21 -16.93 18.25
N ARG A 23 -16.08 -16.74 17.26
CA ARG A 23 -15.70 -16.72 15.84
C ARG A 23 -14.71 -15.59 15.52
N TYR A 24 -15.00 -14.38 15.99
CA TYR A 24 -14.09 -13.24 15.85
C TYR A 24 -12.70 -13.57 16.45
N ARG A 25 -12.66 -14.03 17.71
CA ARG A 25 -11.40 -14.34 18.40
C ARG A 25 -10.57 -15.40 17.65
N ARG A 26 -11.24 -16.41 17.10
CA ARG A 26 -10.58 -17.45 16.29
C ARG A 26 -9.99 -16.88 14.99
N GLU A 27 -10.77 -16.11 14.25
CA GLU A 27 -10.31 -15.52 12.98
C GLU A 27 -9.19 -14.51 13.22
N LEU A 28 -9.31 -13.64 14.23
CA LEU A 28 -8.27 -12.68 14.55
C LEU A 28 -6.96 -13.37 14.93
N ARG A 29 -7.03 -14.43 15.73
CA ARG A 29 -5.85 -15.21 16.10
C ARG A 29 -5.15 -15.79 14.88
N LEU A 30 -5.88 -16.41 13.96
CA LEU A 30 -5.32 -16.98 12.73
C LEU A 30 -4.67 -15.91 11.85
N LEU A 31 -5.27 -14.72 11.75
CA LEU A 31 -4.70 -13.60 11.03
C LEU A 31 -3.43 -13.09 11.71
N SER A 32 -3.43 -12.94 13.03
CA SER A 32 -2.25 -12.52 13.80
C SER A 32 -1.10 -13.53 13.63
N GLU A 33 -1.38 -14.84 13.80
CA GLU A 33 -0.38 -15.89 13.61
C GLU A 33 0.21 -15.88 12.19
N SER A 34 -0.62 -15.65 11.16
CA SER A 34 -0.17 -15.54 9.77
C SER A 34 0.73 -14.33 9.55
N VAL A 35 0.34 -13.16 10.09
CA VAL A 35 1.14 -11.93 9.99
C VAL A 35 2.44 -12.08 10.80
N ASP A 36 2.39 -12.69 11.99
CA ASP A 36 3.57 -12.89 12.82
C ASP A 36 4.61 -13.84 12.20
N ALA A 37 4.16 -14.82 11.45
CA ALA A 37 5.03 -15.81 10.82
C ALA A 37 5.60 -15.37 9.46
N GLY A 38 4.97 -14.40 8.78
CA GLY A 38 5.31 -14.05 7.39
C GLY A 38 6.40 -12.99 7.26
N GLY A 39 6.70 -12.23 8.31
CA GLY A 39 7.71 -11.17 8.30
C GLY A 39 9.03 -11.61 8.94
N THR A 40 10.14 -11.07 8.43
CA THR A 40 11.48 -11.22 8.98
C THR A 40 11.98 -9.86 9.46
N ILE A 41 12.72 -9.80 10.56
CA ILE A 41 13.32 -8.56 11.05
C ILE A 41 14.76 -8.43 10.52
N ALA A 42 15.03 -7.30 9.86
CA ALA A 42 16.36 -6.87 9.48
C ALA A 42 16.88 -5.90 10.53
N GLU A 43 18.00 -6.24 11.16
CA GLU A 43 18.73 -5.34 12.07
C GLU A 43 19.57 -4.38 11.21
N THR A 44 18.99 -3.24 10.86
CA THR A 44 19.61 -2.26 9.96
C THR A 44 20.32 -1.13 10.74
N SER A 45 21.08 -0.31 10.02
CA SER A 45 21.67 0.91 10.61
C SER A 45 20.62 1.96 11.02
N ALA A 46 19.38 1.84 10.54
CA ALA A 46 18.24 2.69 10.92
C ALA A 46 17.35 2.04 12.00
N GLY A 47 17.82 0.95 12.63
CA GLY A 47 17.08 0.14 13.59
C GLY A 47 16.41 -1.08 12.94
N PRO A 48 15.62 -1.85 13.72
CA PRO A 48 14.95 -3.05 13.24
C PRO A 48 13.82 -2.69 12.28
N ILE A 49 13.80 -3.36 11.11
CA ILE A 49 12.76 -3.21 10.09
C ILE A 49 12.20 -4.60 9.78
N GLU A 50 10.90 -4.77 10.01
CA GLU A 50 10.22 -5.96 9.54
C GLU A 50 9.97 -5.85 8.03
N TYR A 51 10.25 -6.94 7.32
CA TYR A 51 10.00 -7.05 5.88
C TYR A 51 9.66 -8.49 5.50
N ALA A 52 9.12 -8.65 4.31
CA ALA A 52 9.08 -9.95 3.64
C ALA A 52 9.55 -9.79 2.20
N GLU A 53 10.02 -10.90 1.62
CA GLU A 53 10.47 -10.92 0.24
C GLU A 53 9.95 -12.15 -0.51
N THR A 54 9.84 -12.01 -1.84
CA THR A 54 9.48 -13.10 -2.75
C THR A 54 10.09 -12.89 -4.11
N GLY A 55 10.35 -14.00 -4.83
CA GLY A 55 10.98 -13.94 -6.15
C GLY A 55 12.48 -13.68 -6.10
N ASP A 56 13.11 -13.70 -7.29
CA ASP A 56 14.58 -13.68 -7.45
C ASP A 56 15.08 -12.77 -8.59
N GLY A 57 14.18 -12.00 -9.21
CA GLY A 57 14.49 -11.10 -10.31
C GLY A 57 15.13 -9.77 -9.94
N GLU A 58 14.92 -8.74 -10.78
CA GLU A 58 15.37 -7.38 -10.49
C GLU A 58 14.72 -6.88 -9.19
N PRO A 59 15.48 -6.26 -8.25
CA PRO A 59 14.94 -5.81 -6.98
C PRO A 59 13.81 -4.77 -7.14
N MET A 60 12.71 -4.99 -6.40
CA MET A 60 11.54 -4.12 -6.35
C MET A 60 11.12 -3.89 -4.89
N LEU A 61 11.32 -2.68 -4.40
CA LEU A 61 10.87 -2.24 -3.08
C LEU A 61 9.41 -1.81 -3.18
N VAL A 62 8.51 -2.45 -2.44
CA VAL A 62 7.07 -2.15 -2.46
C VAL A 62 6.61 -1.61 -1.12
N ILE A 63 6.29 -0.32 -1.08
CA ILE A 63 5.94 0.43 0.13
C ILE A 63 4.42 0.52 0.25
N HIS A 64 3.87 -0.05 1.31
CA HIS A 64 2.44 -0.10 1.56
C HIS A 64 1.82 1.25 1.94
N GLY A 65 0.49 1.38 1.83
CA GLY A 65 -0.30 2.51 2.26
C GLY A 65 -0.66 2.50 3.76
N ALA A 66 -1.58 3.37 4.16
CA ALA A 66 -2.12 3.38 5.53
C ALA A 66 -2.86 2.07 5.84
N GLY A 67 -2.74 1.59 7.07
CA GLY A 67 -3.35 0.33 7.52
C GLY A 67 -2.70 -0.93 6.94
N GLY A 68 -1.54 -0.81 6.28
CA GLY A 68 -0.82 -1.92 5.69
C GLY A 68 0.30 -2.50 6.57
N GLY A 69 1.24 -3.15 5.93
CA GLY A 69 2.43 -3.77 6.45
C GLY A 69 3.14 -4.48 5.29
N TYR A 70 4.15 -5.30 5.58
CA TYR A 70 4.83 -6.09 4.57
C TYR A 70 3.86 -6.98 3.75
N ASP A 71 2.85 -7.53 4.41
CA ASP A 71 1.81 -8.37 3.80
C ASP A 71 1.02 -7.63 2.72
N GLN A 72 0.63 -6.38 2.98
CA GLN A 72 -0.04 -5.55 1.99
C GLN A 72 0.92 -5.16 0.84
N GLY A 73 2.20 -4.92 1.13
CA GLY A 73 3.21 -4.70 0.10
C GLY A 73 3.34 -5.88 -0.86
N LEU A 74 3.36 -7.12 -0.35
CA LEU A 74 3.33 -8.32 -1.18
C LEU A 74 2.04 -8.45 -1.99
N MET A 75 0.88 -8.12 -1.40
CA MET A 75 -0.40 -8.11 -2.13
C MET A 75 -0.43 -7.10 -3.28
N ILE A 76 0.11 -5.89 -3.07
CA ILE A 76 0.23 -4.86 -4.12
C ILE A 76 1.06 -5.38 -5.30
N ALA A 77 2.14 -6.11 -5.02
CA ALA A 77 3.02 -6.65 -6.05
C ALA A 77 2.49 -7.91 -6.75
N SER A 78 1.48 -8.59 -6.21
CA SER A 78 1.04 -9.93 -6.64
C SER A 78 0.73 -10.04 -8.15
N ASP A 79 0.24 -8.95 -8.77
CA ASP A 79 -0.22 -8.94 -10.15
C ASP A 79 0.88 -8.58 -11.16
N PHE A 80 1.97 -7.94 -10.72
CA PHE A 80 3.03 -7.46 -11.61
C PHE A 80 4.44 -7.83 -11.15
N GLY A 81 4.60 -8.27 -9.88
CA GLY A 81 5.89 -8.51 -9.24
C GLY A 81 6.52 -9.88 -9.50
N LYS A 82 5.87 -10.80 -10.23
CA LYS A 82 6.32 -12.19 -10.38
C LYS A 82 7.72 -12.36 -11.00
N ASP A 83 8.13 -11.40 -11.85
CA ASP A 83 9.44 -11.43 -12.53
C ASP A 83 10.50 -10.61 -11.75
N TYR A 84 10.21 -10.23 -10.52
CA TYR A 84 11.03 -9.35 -9.68
C TYR A 84 11.33 -10.00 -8.33
N ARG A 85 12.45 -9.62 -7.72
CA ARG A 85 12.68 -9.84 -6.29
C ARG A 85 11.96 -8.73 -5.52
N VAL A 86 10.77 -9.01 -5.06
CA VAL A 86 9.93 -8.07 -4.31
C VAL A 86 10.38 -8.02 -2.86
N ILE A 87 10.68 -6.82 -2.38
CA ILE A 87 10.98 -6.53 -0.98
C ILE A 87 9.85 -5.62 -0.46
N ALA A 88 9.10 -6.09 0.52
CA ALA A 88 7.98 -5.37 1.12
C ALA A 88 8.28 -5.10 2.60
N PRO A 89 8.71 -3.88 2.98
CA PRO A 89 8.89 -3.51 4.38
C PRO A 89 7.56 -3.14 5.05
N SER A 90 7.47 -3.37 6.36
CA SER A 90 6.54 -2.67 7.23
C SER A 90 7.12 -1.28 7.54
N ARG A 91 6.35 -0.20 7.30
CA ARG A 91 6.77 1.17 7.60
C ARG A 91 6.81 1.41 9.12
N PHE A 92 7.39 2.52 9.54
CA PHE A 92 7.47 2.91 10.95
C PHE A 92 6.10 2.85 11.65
N GLY A 93 6.06 2.24 12.84
CA GLY A 93 4.85 2.06 13.63
C GLY A 93 3.90 0.97 13.14
N TYR A 94 4.22 0.29 12.04
CA TYR A 94 3.42 -0.81 11.51
C TYR A 94 4.01 -2.16 11.87
N LEU A 95 3.14 -3.06 12.35
CA LEU A 95 3.48 -4.43 12.72
C LEU A 95 4.69 -4.47 13.69
N LYS A 96 5.79 -5.14 13.32
CA LYS A 96 6.98 -5.25 14.17
C LYS A 96 8.06 -4.19 13.91
N THR A 97 7.83 -3.26 12.98
CA THR A 97 8.74 -2.13 12.77
C THR A 97 8.41 -1.03 13.78
N PRO A 98 9.30 -0.71 14.73
CA PRO A 98 9.03 0.34 15.72
C PRO A 98 8.99 1.73 15.05
N ALA A 99 8.37 2.68 15.75
CA ALA A 99 8.45 4.09 15.40
C ALA A 99 9.68 4.72 16.07
N PRO A 100 10.62 5.31 15.32
CA PRO A 100 11.69 6.13 15.89
C PRO A 100 11.14 7.49 16.35
N GLU A 101 11.99 8.27 17.01
CA GLU A 101 11.65 9.65 17.38
C GLU A 101 11.39 10.52 16.12
N ASP A 102 12.26 10.42 15.11
CA ASP A 102 12.02 11.00 13.79
C ASP A 102 11.35 9.97 12.87
N TYR A 103 10.03 10.11 12.71
CA TYR A 103 9.22 9.31 11.80
C TYR A 103 8.85 10.02 10.50
N SER A 104 9.57 11.10 10.17
CA SER A 104 9.37 11.89 8.95
C SER A 104 9.48 11.01 7.68
N PRO A 105 8.89 11.43 6.55
CA PRO A 105 9.10 10.77 5.26
C PRO A 105 10.57 10.66 4.87
N ALA A 106 11.40 11.62 5.26
CA ALA A 106 12.84 11.62 5.03
C ALA A 106 13.54 10.51 5.84
N ALA A 107 13.26 10.40 7.14
CA ALA A 107 13.80 9.33 7.98
C ALA A 107 13.32 7.94 7.50
N GLN A 108 12.05 7.83 7.06
CA GLN A 108 11.54 6.58 6.49
C GLN A 108 12.25 6.22 5.17
N ALA A 109 12.63 7.21 4.35
CA ALA A 109 13.41 6.99 3.12
C ALA A 109 14.84 6.51 3.44
N ASP A 110 15.48 7.07 4.46
CA ASP A 110 16.78 6.63 4.95
C ASP A 110 16.70 5.18 5.48
N ALA A 111 15.61 4.83 6.19
CA ALA A 111 15.35 3.46 6.66
C ALA A 111 15.15 2.47 5.49
N HIS A 112 14.45 2.86 4.42
CA HIS A 112 14.36 2.04 3.20
C HIS A 112 15.73 1.80 2.57
N THR A 113 16.59 2.82 2.55
CA THR A 113 17.97 2.70 2.06
C THR A 113 18.81 1.77 2.94
N ALA A 114 18.63 1.84 4.26
CA ALA A 114 19.31 0.95 5.21
C ALA A 114 18.88 -0.51 5.01
N LEU A 115 17.57 -0.78 4.78
CA LEU A 115 17.07 -2.12 4.46
C LEU A 115 17.67 -2.65 3.16
N LEU A 116 17.66 -1.84 2.09
CA LEU A 116 18.28 -2.25 0.82
C LEU A 116 19.77 -2.56 0.99
N SER A 117 20.49 -1.79 1.82
CA SER A 117 21.92 -2.03 2.11
C SER A 117 22.12 -3.31 2.91
N PHE A 118 21.29 -3.57 3.93
CA PHE A 118 21.29 -4.82 4.69
C PHE A 118 21.12 -6.05 3.79
N LEU A 119 20.26 -5.94 2.76
CA LEU A 119 20.00 -7.00 1.78
C LEU A 119 21.03 -7.08 0.65
N GLY A 120 22.07 -6.25 0.66
CA GLY A 120 23.08 -6.19 -0.39
C GLY A 120 22.57 -5.63 -1.72
N ILE A 121 21.44 -4.87 -1.71
CA ILE A 121 20.79 -4.34 -2.89
C ILE A 121 21.29 -2.92 -3.14
N GLY A 122 22.02 -2.71 -4.23
CA GLY A 122 22.53 -1.39 -4.61
C GLY A 122 21.44 -0.45 -5.14
N ARG A 123 20.47 -0.97 -5.90
CA ARG A 123 19.44 -0.19 -6.58
C ARG A 123 18.17 -1.02 -6.77
N ALA A 124 17.00 -0.41 -6.62
CA ALA A 124 15.70 -1.08 -6.78
C ALA A 124 14.70 -0.24 -7.57
N ILE A 125 13.71 -0.89 -8.18
CA ILE A 125 12.45 -0.26 -8.55
C ILE A 125 11.73 0.06 -7.25
N VAL A 126 11.15 1.26 -7.13
CA VAL A 126 10.37 1.66 -5.96
C VAL A 126 8.92 1.81 -6.36
N VAL A 127 8.05 1.01 -5.76
CA VAL A 127 6.59 1.09 -5.89
C VAL A 127 6.02 1.54 -4.57
N ALA A 128 5.18 2.56 -4.57
CA ALA A 128 4.55 3.03 -3.34
C ALA A 128 3.07 3.32 -3.55
N ALA A 129 2.25 2.88 -2.60
CA ALA A 129 0.81 3.13 -2.62
C ALA A 129 0.41 4.16 -1.54
N SER A 130 -0.49 5.08 -1.89
CA SER A 130 -1.17 5.98 -0.96
C SER A 130 -0.21 6.68 0.01
N ALA A 131 -0.35 6.44 1.33
CA ALA A 131 0.49 6.99 2.39
C ALA A 131 1.96 6.51 2.36
N GLY A 132 2.32 5.55 1.51
CA GLY A 132 3.72 5.18 1.25
C GLY A 132 4.44 6.14 0.31
N ALA A 133 3.71 6.94 -0.49
CA ALA A 133 4.27 7.81 -1.50
C ALA A 133 5.22 8.89 -0.94
N PRO A 134 4.98 9.53 0.20
CA PRO A 134 5.90 10.52 0.78
C PRO A 134 7.32 9.99 0.96
N SER A 135 7.47 8.81 1.57
CA SER A 135 8.80 8.23 1.78
C SER A 135 9.46 7.75 0.48
N ALA A 136 8.67 7.34 -0.53
CA ALA A 136 9.19 6.99 -1.85
C ALA A 136 9.69 8.22 -2.62
N ILE A 137 9.01 9.35 -2.52
CA ILE A 137 9.44 10.64 -3.10
C ILE A 137 10.73 11.10 -2.42
N GLU A 138 10.79 11.08 -1.08
CA GLU A 138 12.01 11.40 -0.35
C GLU A 138 13.17 10.46 -0.72
N LEU A 139 12.90 9.18 -0.91
CA LEU A 139 13.90 8.21 -1.36
C LEU A 139 14.47 8.57 -2.73
N ALA A 140 13.61 8.97 -3.67
CA ALA A 140 14.04 9.40 -5.01
C ALA A 140 14.80 10.73 -5.00
N LEU A 141 14.48 11.66 -4.08
CA LEU A 141 15.16 12.95 -3.93
C LEU A 141 16.51 12.83 -3.21
N ARG A 142 16.55 12.07 -2.11
CA ARG A 142 17.72 11.97 -1.22
C ARG A 142 18.73 10.93 -1.70
N HIS A 143 18.23 9.85 -2.28
CA HIS A 143 19.02 8.69 -2.69
C HIS A 143 18.74 8.27 -4.14
N PRO A 144 18.81 9.17 -5.14
CA PRO A 144 18.45 8.88 -6.52
C PRO A 144 19.23 7.70 -7.13
N GLN A 145 20.47 7.47 -6.66
CA GLN A 145 21.30 6.35 -7.07
C GLN A 145 20.74 4.98 -6.62
N ARG A 146 19.86 4.97 -5.61
CA ARG A 146 19.21 3.75 -5.07
C ARG A 146 17.91 3.40 -5.80
N VAL A 147 17.37 4.31 -6.64
CA VAL A 147 16.07 4.18 -7.29
C VAL A 147 16.25 4.02 -8.80
N SER A 148 15.86 2.87 -9.37
CA SER A 148 15.93 2.62 -10.81
C SER A 148 14.70 3.10 -11.58
N ALA A 149 13.55 3.14 -10.90
CA ALA A 149 12.29 3.73 -11.36
C ALA A 149 11.40 3.99 -10.15
N LEU A 150 10.54 5.00 -10.22
CA LEU A 150 9.55 5.34 -9.20
C LEU A 150 8.15 5.10 -9.76
N ILE A 151 7.33 4.32 -9.04
CA ILE A 151 5.94 4.03 -9.40
C ILE A 151 5.06 4.40 -8.22
N LEU A 152 4.13 5.32 -8.44
CA LEU A 152 3.23 5.84 -7.42
C LEU A 152 1.78 5.44 -7.75
N LEU A 153 1.13 4.72 -6.84
CA LEU A 153 -0.24 4.24 -6.97
C LEU A 153 -1.14 5.01 -6.03
N VAL A 154 -2.15 5.71 -6.56
CA VAL A 154 -3.09 6.56 -5.79
C VAL A 154 -2.37 7.38 -4.70
N PRO A 155 -1.30 8.11 -5.03
CA PRO A 155 -0.34 8.60 -4.04
C PRO A 155 -0.91 9.73 -3.19
N ARG A 156 -0.63 9.68 -1.89
CA ARG A 156 -0.82 10.82 -0.99
C ARG A 156 0.33 11.80 -1.18
N THR A 157 0.12 12.84 -1.97
CA THR A 157 1.13 13.85 -2.30
C THR A 157 0.59 15.26 -2.15
N TYR A 158 1.49 16.24 -2.10
CA TYR A 158 1.16 17.65 -1.96
C TYR A 158 0.31 18.18 -3.10
N HIS A 159 -0.63 19.07 -2.77
CA HIS A 159 -1.35 19.94 -3.71
C HIS A 159 -1.66 21.28 -3.06
N PRO A 160 -1.36 22.44 -3.72
CA PRO A 160 -1.43 23.78 -3.10
C PRO A 160 -2.82 24.21 -2.62
N LYS A 161 -3.89 23.62 -3.19
CA LYS A 161 -5.28 23.93 -2.84
C LYS A 161 -5.93 22.90 -1.92
N GLN A 162 -5.18 21.91 -1.48
CA GLN A 162 -5.69 20.84 -0.62
C GLN A 162 -4.89 20.85 0.68
N SER A 163 -5.55 21.25 1.77
CA SER A 163 -5.00 21.04 3.11
C SER A 163 -4.91 19.52 3.34
N ILE A 164 -3.73 18.95 3.17
CA ILE A 164 -3.46 17.55 3.53
C ILE A 164 -3.07 17.52 5.02
N GLY A 165 -3.94 18.03 5.83
CA GLY A 165 -3.89 17.94 7.28
C GLY A 165 -5.31 17.76 7.76
N ALA A 166 -5.62 16.62 8.39
CA ALA A 166 -6.95 16.29 8.89
C ALA A 166 -8.04 16.33 7.80
N ASP A 167 -7.91 15.46 6.79
CA ASP A 167 -9.05 15.18 5.90
C ASP A 167 -10.16 14.55 6.73
N GLU A 168 -11.37 15.13 6.68
CA GLU A 168 -12.57 14.66 7.38
C GLU A 168 -12.94 13.20 6.99
N SER A 169 -12.29 12.64 5.99
CA SER A 169 -12.48 11.25 5.56
C SER A 169 -11.71 10.22 6.39
N VAL A 170 -10.66 10.62 7.12
CA VAL A 170 -10.00 9.75 8.11
C VAL A 170 -10.76 9.93 9.43
N PRO A 171 -11.25 8.84 10.06
CA PRO A 171 -11.87 8.93 11.37
C PRO A 171 -10.97 9.75 12.29
N SER A 172 -11.53 10.77 12.93
CA SER A 172 -10.74 11.64 13.81
C SER A 172 -9.95 10.76 14.79
N GLN A 173 -8.75 11.18 15.17
CA GLN A 173 -7.89 10.47 16.15
C GLN A 173 -8.66 10.07 17.42
N VAL A 174 -9.73 10.82 17.76
CA VAL A 174 -10.65 10.51 18.84
C VAL A 174 -11.40 9.19 18.60
N VAL A 175 -11.85 8.91 17.37
CA VAL A 175 -12.52 7.64 17.03
C VAL A 175 -11.52 6.48 17.10
N LEU A 176 -10.29 6.68 16.63
CA LEU A 176 -9.23 5.68 16.75
C LEU A 176 -8.89 5.37 18.20
N ARG A 177 -8.75 6.38 19.08
CA ARG A 177 -8.46 6.19 20.52
C ARG A 177 -9.60 5.54 21.30
N ILE A 178 -10.85 5.91 21.04
CA ILE A 178 -12.02 5.27 21.69
C ILE A 178 -12.09 3.79 21.31
N VAL A 179 -11.51 3.41 20.19
CA VAL A 179 -11.58 2.07 19.61
C VAL A 179 -10.34 1.22 19.94
N GLU A 180 -9.28 1.75 20.58
CA GLU A 180 -8.00 1.05 20.83
C GLU A 180 -8.14 -0.37 21.40
N GLY A 181 -9.08 -0.63 22.31
CA GLY A 181 -9.34 -1.97 22.84
C GLY A 181 -10.35 -2.81 22.06
N SER A 182 -11.05 -2.22 21.08
CA SER A 182 -12.16 -2.85 20.35
C SER A 182 -12.07 -2.69 18.83
N ALA A 183 -11.02 -2.03 18.32
CA ALA A 183 -10.86 -1.69 16.91
C ALA A 183 -10.97 -2.91 16.00
N ASP A 184 -10.29 -3.99 16.37
CA ASP A 184 -10.31 -5.24 15.63
C ASP A 184 -11.72 -5.84 15.56
N PHE A 185 -12.44 -5.87 16.70
CA PHE A 185 -13.80 -6.40 16.74
C PHE A 185 -14.78 -5.56 15.94
N LEU A 186 -14.72 -4.24 16.07
CA LEU A 186 -15.61 -3.33 15.35
C LEU A 186 -15.38 -3.36 13.85
N PHE A 187 -14.12 -3.37 13.42
CA PHE A 187 -13.79 -3.48 12.01
C PHE A 187 -14.19 -4.86 11.44
N TRP A 188 -13.87 -5.94 12.16
CA TRP A 188 -14.29 -7.29 11.82
C TRP A 188 -15.82 -7.42 11.72
N LEU A 189 -16.57 -6.82 12.63
CA LEU A 189 -18.03 -6.79 12.60
C LEU A 189 -18.55 -5.96 11.43
N ALA A 190 -17.98 -4.78 11.20
CA ALA A 190 -18.35 -3.90 10.09
C ALA A 190 -18.21 -4.61 8.72
N MET A 191 -17.14 -5.37 8.51
CA MET A 191 -16.97 -6.17 7.28
C MET A 191 -18.11 -7.17 7.03
N ARG A 192 -18.82 -7.61 8.08
CA ARG A 192 -19.93 -8.58 7.99
C ARG A 192 -21.31 -7.95 7.92
N VAL A 193 -21.46 -6.80 8.59
CA VAL A 193 -22.75 -6.12 8.71
C VAL A 193 -22.95 -5.12 7.59
N SER A 194 -21.90 -4.43 7.18
CA SER A 194 -21.96 -3.37 6.18
C SER A 194 -20.70 -3.30 5.31
N ARG A 195 -20.59 -4.26 4.39
CA ARG A 195 -19.50 -4.28 3.39
C ARG A 195 -19.37 -2.95 2.66
N ALA A 196 -20.49 -2.34 2.27
CA ALA A 196 -20.50 -1.06 1.57
C ALA A 196 -19.86 0.07 2.40
N TRP A 197 -20.07 0.07 3.72
CA TRP A 197 -19.41 1.03 4.60
C TRP A 197 -17.89 0.83 4.64
N VAL A 198 -17.43 -0.41 4.77
CA VAL A 198 -15.98 -0.71 4.80
C VAL A 198 -15.33 -0.38 3.47
N VAL A 199 -15.95 -0.73 2.34
CA VAL A 199 -15.46 -0.39 1.00
C VAL A 199 -15.34 1.13 0.84
N ARG A 200 -16.37 1.89 1.28
CA ARG A 200 -16.33 3.35 1.27
C ARG A 200 -15.23 3.90 2.19
N PHE A 201 -15.07 3.32 3.39
CA PHE A 201 -13.99 3.66 4.32
C PHE A 201 -12.60 3.44 3.70
N LEU A 202 -12.45 2.45 2.82
CA LEU A 202 -11.21 2.20 2.06
C LEU A 202 -11.10 3.03 0.76
N GLY A 203 -11.86 4.12 0.65
CA GLY A 203 -11.72 5.07 -0.44
C GLY A 203 -12.36 4.64 -1.77
N VAL A 204 -13.25 3.63 -1.77
CA VAL A 204 -13.90 3.12 -2.99
C VAL A 204 -15.40 3.44 -2.98
N PRO A 205 -15.96 3.99 -4.06
CA PRO A 205 -17.41 4.10 -4.20
C PRO A 205 -18.07 2.71 -4.16
N PRO A 206 -19.05 2.45 -3.25
CA PRO A 206 -19.64 1.12 -3.09
C PRO A 206 -20.32 0.56 -4.35
N GLU A 207 -20.79 1.42 -5.24
CA GLU A 207 -21.38 1.04 -6.52
C GLU A 207 -20.36 0.45 -7.49
N VAL A 208 -19.11 0.87 -7.43
CA VAL A 208 -18.00 0.33 -8.24
C VAL A 208 -17.71 -1.11 -7.80
N GLU A 209 -17.59 -1.34 -6.49
CA GLU A 209 -17.34 -2.67 -5.94
C GLU A 209 -18.51 -3.64 -6.18
N ARG A 210 -19.77 -3.16 -6.06
CA ARG A 210 -20.94 -4.00 -6.31
C ARG A 210 -21.04 -4.50 -7.76
N LYS A 211 -20.54 -3.74 -8.72
CA LYS A 211 -20.52 -4.09 -10.15
C LYS A 211 -19.29 -4.93 -10.52
N ALA A 212 -18.36 -5.13 -9.60
CA ALA A 212 -17.14 -5.86 -9.84
C ALA A 212 -17.37 -7.36 -10.03
N SER A 213 -16.48 -8.03 -10.78
CA SER A 213 -16.47 -9.49 -10.90
C SER A 213 -16.30 -10.16 -9.53
N GLU A 214 -16.70 -11.41 -9.41
CA GLU A 214 -16.53 -12.19 -8.18
C GLU A 214 -15.05 -12.27 -7.77
N GLN A 215 -14.15 -12.51 -8.72
CA GLN A 215 -12.71 -12.54 -8.49
C GLN A 215 -12.20 -11.22 -7.90
N GLU A 216 -12.66 -10.09 -8.44
CA GLU A 216 -12.25 -8.77 -7.97
C GLU A 216 -12.84 -8.44 -6.59
N ARG A 217 -14.08 -8.85 -6.33
CA ARG A 217 -14.69 -8.73 -5.01
C ARG A 217 -13.98 -9.58 -3.96
N GLU A 218 -13.46 -10.75 -4.33
CA GLU A 218 -12.61 -11.55 -3.43
C GLU A 218 -11.27 -10.87 -3.17
N ARG A 219 -10.61 -10.28 -4.19
CA ARG A 219 -9.41 -9.46 -4.01
C ARG A 219 -9.65 -8.30 -3.01
N VAL A 220 -10.78 -7.58 -3.18
CA VAL A 220 -11.17 -6.53 -2.22
C VAL A 220 -11.40 -7.11 -0.83
N SER A 221 -12.02 -8.31 -0.72
CA SER A 221 -12.21 -8.97 0.58
C SER A 221 -10.89 -9.32 1.26
N GLN A 222 -9.89 -9.76 0.48
CA GLN A 222 -8.55 -10.02 1.00
C GLN A 222 -7.86 -8.73 1.47
N LEU A 223 -7.96 -7.65 0.71
CA LEU A 223 -7.46 -6.33 1.12
C LEU A 223 -8.16 -5.83 2.41
N MET A 224 -9.48 -6.01 2.52
CA MET A 224 -10.18 -5.66 3.76
C MET A 224 -9.68 -6.48 4.96
N LYS A 225 -9.44 -7.78 4.76
CA LYS A 225 -8.92 -8.67 5.82
C LYS A 225 -7.48 -8.34 6.19
N SER A 226 -6.65 -7.88 5.24
CA SER A 226 -5.24 -7.54 5.50
C SER A 226 -5.06 -6.28 6.37
N VAL A 227 -6.13 -5.53 6.64
CA VAL A 227 -6.12 -4.45 7.64
C VAL A 227 -6.12 -5.01 9.06
N LEU A 228 -6.56 -6.27 9.25
CA LEU A 228 -6.52 -6.94 10.55
C LEU A 228 -5.19 -7.69 10.77
N PRO A 229 -4.68 -7.74 12.01
CA PRO A 229 -5.19 -7.03 13.19
C PRO A 229 -4.91 -5.53 13.09
N LEU A 230 -5.97 -4.74 13.22
CA LEU A 230 -5.86 -3.27 13.20
C LEU A 230 -5.06 -2.75 14.39
N SER A 231 -5.16 -3.41 15.56
CA SER A 231 -4.39 -3.12 16.76
C SER A 231 -2.87 -3.14 16.53
N ALA A 232 -2.37 -3.99 15.63
CA ALA A 232 -0.95 -4.04 15.26
C ALA A 232 -0.53 -2.97 14.23
N ARG A 233 -1.47 -2.15 13.75
CA ARG A 233 -1.24 -1.15 12.69
C ARG A 233 -1.64 0.26 13.11
N VAL A 234 -2.38 0.39 14.21
CA VAL A 234 -2.96 1.66 14.66
C VAL A 234 -1.89 2.73 14.89
N HIS A 235 -0.76 2.37 15.47
CA HIS A 235 0.33 3.32 15.70
C HIS A 235 0.88 3.89 14.38
N GLY A 236 1.10 3.06 13.36
CA GLY A 236 1.51 3.54 12.04
C GLY A 236 0.44 4.41 11.35
N ILE A 237 -0.86 4.09 11.53
CA ILE A 237 -1.96 4.92 11.03
C ILE A 237 -1.96 6.30 11.73
N GLU A 238 -1.68 6.36 13.02
CA GLU A 238 -1.54 7.62 13.77
C GLU A 238 -0.38 8.45 13.25
N LEU A 239 0.79 7.83 13.03
CA LEU A 239 1.96 8.50 12.43
C LEU A 239 1.65 9.05 11.04
N ASP A 240 0.94 8.29 10.20
CA ASP A 240 0.48 8.78 8.90
C ASP A 240 -0.45 9.99 9.04
N GLY A 241 -1.34 10.00 10.03
CA GLY A 241 -2.22 11.13 10.33
C GLY A 241 -1.49 12.38 10.82
N LEU A 242 -0.40 12.19 11.55
CA LEU A 242 0.45 13.29 12.07
C LEU A 242 1.46 13.80 11.03
N THR A 243 1.75 13.00 10.00
CA THR A 243 2.72 13.38 8.97
C THR A 243 2.19 14.52 8.10
N THR A 244 2.85 15.67 8.19
CA THR A 244 2.58 16.81 7.32
C THR A 244 3.19 16.57 5.94
N ILE A 245 2.40 16.76 4.89
CA ILE A 245 2.86 16.72 3.51
C ILE A 245 3.13 18.15 3.06
N SER A 246 4.40 18.47 2.85
CA SER A 246 4.85 19.76 2.31
C SER A 246 5.18 19.64 0.83
N GLU A 247 5.43 20.78 0.20
CA GLU A 247 5.92 20.82 -1.17
C GLU A 247 7.36 20.29 -1.23
N TRP A 248 7.59 19.36 -2.19
CA TRP A 248 8.91 18.83 -2.49
C TRP A 248 9.50 19.49 -3.73
N PRO A 249 10.84 19.59 -3.84
CA PRO A 249 11.52 20.00 -5.09
C PRO A 249 11.44 18.88 -6.13
N LEU A 250 10.23 18.60 -6.63
CA LEU A 250 9.92 17.45 -7.50
C LEU A 250 10.68 17.49 -8.83
N GLU A 251 11.06 18.68 -9.29
CA GLU A 251 11.89 18.90 -10.49
C GLU A 251 13.30 18.30 -10.36
N ARG A 252 13.73 17.97 -9.16
CA ARG A 252 15.02 17.30 -8.88
C ARG A 252 14.94 15.78 -9.04
N ILE A 253 13.74 15.23 -9.19
CA ILE A 253 13.57 13.78 -9.42
C ILE A 253 13.91 13.50 -10.88
N ALA A 254 15.06 12.85 -11.11
CA ALA A 254 15.56 12.49 -12.43
C ALA A 254 15.30 11.02 -12.81
N VAL A 255 14.76 10.22 -11.90
CA VAL A 255 14.46 8.80 -12.18
C VAL A 255 13.17 8.66 -12.98
N PRO A 256 13.08 7.70 -13.91
CA PRO A 256 11.83 7.42 -14.63
C PRO A 256 10.67 7.23 -13.64
N THR A 257 9.58 7.99 -13.84
CA THR A 257 8.46 8.02 -12.88
C THR A 257 7.15 7.71 -13.57
N LEU A 258 6.39 6.77 -13.00
CA LEU A 258 5.02 6.43 -13.39
C LEU A 258 4.07 6.75 -12.23
N ILE A 259 2.96 7.43 -12.51
CA ILE A 259 1.92 7.74 -11.54
C ILE A 259 0.60 7.18 -12.05
N ILE A 260 -0.12 6.44 -11.22
CA ILE A 260 -1.46 5.92 -11.53
C ILE A 260 -2.40 6.37 -10.42
N SER A 261 -3.54 6.99 -10.80
CA SER A 261 -4.58 7.44 -9.87
C SER A 261 -5.96 7.21 -10.49
N ALA A 262 -7.03 7.36 -9.71
CA ALA A 262 -8.41 7.19 -10.17
C ALA A 262 -9.23 8.46 -9.98
N GLU A 263 -10.18 8.72 -10.91
CA GLU A 263 -11.05 9.91 -10.84
C GLU A 263 -12.02 9.85 -9.65
N ASP A 264 -12.50 8.66 -9.33
CA ASP A 264 -13.50 8.40 -8.30
C ASP A 264 -12.91 7.98 -6.95
N ASP A 265 -11.60 8.21 -6.75
CA ASP A 265 -10.94 7.98 -5.46
C ASP A 265 -11.53 8.89 -4.37
N LEU A 266 -12.17 8.28 -3.36
CA LEU A 266 -12.82 9.03 -2.29
C LEU A 266 -11.84 9.74 -1.36
N TYR A 267 -10.56 9.34 -1.36
CA TYR A 267 -9.48 10.08 -0.66
C TYR A 267 -8.92 11.24 -1.49
N LYS A 268 -9.47 11.44 -2.71
CA LYS A 268 -9.15 12.59 -3.57
C LYS A 268 -7.65 12.75 -3.84
N THR A 269 -6.95 11.65 -4.07
CA THR A 269 -5.50 11.68 -4.34
C THR A 269 -5.13 12.24 -5.71
N LEU A 270 -6.07 12.28 -6.66
CA LEU A 270 -5.83 12.70 -8.04
C LEU A 270 -5.25 14.13 -8.19
N PRO A 271 -5.70 15.18 -7.45
CA PRO A 271 -5.09 16.51 -7.56
C PRO A 271 -3.60 16.49 -7.22
N GLY A 272 -3.21 15.83 -6.14
CA GLY A 272 -1.79 15.67 -5.77
C GLY A 272 -1.01 14.85 -6.79
N ALA A 273 -1.59 13.78 -7.34
CA ALA A 273 -0.99 12.98 -8.40
C ALA A 273 -0.72 13.81 -9.67
N ARG A 274 -1.68 14.67 -10.09
CA ARG A 274 -1.51 15.59 -11.22
C ARG A 274 -0.43 16.64 -10.95
N PHE A 275 -0.40 17.21 -9.75
CA PHE A 275 0.64 18.16 -9.34
C PHE A 275 2.01 17.49 -9.40
N THR A 276 2.16 16.32 -8.81
CA THR A 276 3.40 15.54 -8.81
C THR A 276 3.88 15.23 -10.24
N ALA A 277 2.98 14.76 -11.10
CA ALA A 277 3.31 14.44 -12.49
C ALA A 277 3.74 15.67 -13.30
N HIS A 278 3.13 16.81 -13.04
CA HIS A 278 3.45 18.06 -13.74
C HIS A 278 4.87 18.58 -13.41
N HIS A 279 5.33 18.35 -12.18
CA HIS A 279 6.61 18.88 -11.70
C HIS A 279 7.79 17.90 -11.84
N ILE A 280 7.54 16.62 -12.09
CA ILE A 280 8.61 15.65 -12.38
C ILE A 280 8.83 15.55 -13.89
N ALA A 281 10.00 15.94 -14.37
CA ALA A 281 10.33 15.91 -15.79
C ALA A 281 10.20 14.50 -16.37
N GLY A 282 9.39 14.34 -17.41
CA GLY A 282 9.18 13.05 -18.09
C GLY A 282 8.34 12.03 -17.32
N ALA A 283 7.66 12.44 -16.25
CA ALA A 283 6.73 11.56 -15.55
C ALA A 283 5.53 11.17 -16.43
N GLU A 284 5.17 9.88 -16.41
CA GLU A 284 3.93 9.38 -17.01
C GLU A 284 2.81 9.38 -15.97
N LEU A 285 1.67 10.01 -16.29
CA LEU A 285 0.45 9.95 -15.47
C LEU A 285 -0.65 9.19 -16.20
N HIS A 286 -1.21 8.18 -15.54
CA HIS A 286 -2.39 7.47 -15.99
C HIS A 286 -3.54 7.65 -15.00
N VAL A 287 -4.63 8.21 -15.48
CA VAL A 287 -5.86 8.42 -14.69
C VAL A 287 -6.88 7.39 -15.09
N LEU A 288 -7.25 6.54 -14.14
CA LEU A 288 -8.29 5.54 -14.31
C LEU A 288 -9.67 6.20 -14.14
N PRO A 289 -10.64 5.93 -15.03
CA PRO A 289 -11.95 6.58 -14.97
C PRO A 289 -12.77 6.15 -13.75
N HIS A 290 -12.48 4.98 -13.21
CA HIS A 290 -13.12 4.43 -12.02
C HIS A 290 -12.20 3.42 -11.34
N GLY A 291 -12.58 2.98 -10.12
CA GLY A 291 -11.88 1.98 -9.34
C GLY A 291 -11.63 2.40 -7.90
N GLY A 292 -11.81 3.67 -7.59
CA GLY A 292 -11.54 4.24 -6.28
C GLY A 292 -10.11 4.06 -5.85
N HIS A 293 -9.86 4.19 -4.55
CA HIS A 293 -8.52 4.08 -3.97
C HIS A 293 -7.88 2.68 -4.10
N LEU A 294 -8.69 1.63 -4.20
CA LEU A 294 -8.20 0.26 -4.39
C LEU A 294 -8.09 -0.17 -5.85
N MET A 295 -8.34 0.75 -6.81
CA MET A 295 -8.30 0.50 -8.25
C MET A 295 -9.12 -0.75 -8.65
N VAL A 296 -10.34 -0.86 -8.10
CA VAL A 296 -11.25 -1.99 -8.30
C VAL A 296 -11.54 -2.17 -9.79
N GLN A 297 -11.47 -3.40 -10.30
CA GLN A 297 -11.60 -3.77 -11.73
C GLN A 297 -10.49 -3.22 -12.64
N GLN A 298 -9.43 -2.64 -12.10
CA GLN A 298 -8.34 -2.07 -12.88
C GLN A 298 -7.04 -2.86 -12.76
N THR A 299 -7.03 -3.97 -12.03
CA THR A 299 -5.83 -4.79 -11.76
C THR A 299 -5.05 -5.13 -13.03
N ALA A 300 -5.74 -5.62 -14.08
CA ALA A 300 -5.11 -5.95 -15.35
C ALA A 300 -4.56 -4.70 -16.08
N THR A 301 -5.29 -3.58 -16.04
CA THR A 301 -4.87 -2.30 -16.62
C THR A 301 -3.63 -1.78 -15.92
N VAL A 302 -3.63 -1.73 -14.60
CA VAL A 302 -2.50 -1.29 -13.76
C VAL A 302 -1.27 -2.15 -14.01
N SER A 303 -1.43 -3.48 -13.96
CA SER A 303 -0.34 -4.42 -14.26
C SER A 303 0.26 -4.21 -15.66
N LYS A 304 -0.58 -4.01 -16.68
CA LYS A 304 -0.14 -3.73 -18.06
C LYS A 304 0.62 -2.40 -18.16
N LEU A 305 0.15 -1.35 -17.48
CA LEU A 305 0.81 -0.04 -17.46
C LEU A 305 2.19 -0.14 -16.81
N ILE A 306 2.29 -0.78 -15.65
CA ILE A 306 3.56 -0.98 -14.94
C ILE A 306 4.54 -1.78 -15.80
N LYS A 307 4.12 -2.93 -16.35
CA LYS A 307 4.98 -3.77 -17.19
C LYS A 307 5.46 -3.04 -18.45
N ARG A 308 4.58 -2.27 -19.11
CA ARG A 308 4.96 -1.45 -20.27
C ARG A 308 6.00 -0.39 -19.89
N PHE A 309 5.76 0.35 -18.81
CA PHE A 309 6.67 1.36 -18.31
C PHE A 309 8.05 0.78 -17.96
N LEU A 310 8.09 -0.34 -17.23
CA LEU A 310 9.33 -1.00 -16.85
C LEU A 310 10.07 -1.60 -18.05
N ALA A 311 9.36 -2.09 -19.06
CA ALA A 311 9.98 -2.59 -20.30
C ALA A 311 10.61 -1.45 -21.15
N ALA A 312 9.97 -0.28 -21.18
CA ALA A 312 10.46 0.86 -21.96
C ALA A 312 11.78 1.45 -21.43
N ARG A 313 12.09 1.29 -20.13
CA ARG A 313 13.33 1.77 -19.51
C ARG A 313 14.54 0.86 -19.77
N LYS A 314 14.34 -0.40 -20.17
CA LYS A 314 15.45 -1.30 -20.54
C LYS A 314 16.03 -0.84 -21.88
N PRO A 315 17.36 -0.72 -22.02
CA PRO A 315 17.96 -0.45 -23.33
C PRO A 315 17.44 -1.49 -24.31
N LYS A 316 16.96 -1.08 -25.49
CA LYS A 316 16.66 -2.04 -26.57
C LYS A 316 17.92 -2.88 -26.79
N PRO A 317 17.83 -4.22 -26.82
CA PRO A 317 18.97 -5.05 -27.20
C PRO A 317 19.45 -4.54 -28.54
N ALA A 318 20.77 -4.26 -28.64
CA ALA A 318 21.38 -3.85 -29.89
C ALA A 318 20.95 -4.88 -30.96
N SER A 319 20.28 -4.43 -32.02
CA SER A 319 19.95 -5.30 -33.13
C SER A 319 21.27 -5.90 -33.63
N ARG A 320 21.43 -7.22 -33.50
CA ARG A 320 22.49 -7.94 -34.20
C ARG A 320 22.25 -7.70 -35.69
N LYS A 321 22.81 -6.64 -36.25
CA LYS A 321 23.10 -6.61 -37.67
C LYS A 321 24.08 -7.73 -37.86
N SER A 322 23.67 -8.76 -38.61
CA SER A 322 24.52 -9.79 -39.15
C SER A 322 25.64 -9.08 -39.90
N ALA A 323 26.86 -9.12 -39.36
CA ALA A 323 28.02 -8.82 -40.14
C ALA A 323 28.18 -10.02 -41.09
N GLU A 324 27.58 -9.95 -42.26
CA GLU A 324 28.01 -10.73 -43.40
C GLU A 324 29.43 -10.28 -43.73
N ILE A 325 30.39 -11.09 -43.32
CA ILE A 325 31.77 -10.98 -43.79
C ILE A 325 31.74 -11.55 -45.21
N GLU A 326 31.71 -10.66 -46.20
CA GLU A 326 32.10 -11.00 -47.58
C GLU A 326 33.57 -11.43 -47.53
N LEU A 327 33.81 -12.73 -47.62
CA LEU A 327 35.11 -13.30 -48.01
C LEU A 327 35.28 -13.01 -49.50
N VAL A 328 35.94 -11.92 -49.82
CA VAL A 328 36.47 -11.69 -51.17
C VAL A 328 37.68 -12.63 -51.33
N ASN A 329 37.49 -13.63 -52.15
CA ASN A 329 38.59 -14.48 -52.68
C ASN A 329 39.53 -13.62 -53.52
N ALA A 330 40.82 -13.66 -53.24
CA ALA A 330 41.92 -13.40 -54.14
C ALA A 330 42.94 -14.53 -53.98
#